data_dfd23b1eeeb847d22b249be78b81677c
#
_entry.id   dfd23b1eeeb847d22b249be78b81677c
#
_cell.length_a   1.000
_cell.length_b   1.000
_cell.length_c   1.000
_cell.angle_alpha   90.00
_cell.angle_beta   90.00
_cell.angle_gamma   90.00
#
_symmetry.space_group_name_H-M   'P 1'
#
loop_
_entity.id
_entity.type
_entity.pdbx_description
1 polymer ?
#
loop_
_entity_poly.entity_id
_entity_poly.type
_entity_poly.pdbx_seq_one_letter_code
_entity_poly.pdbx_strand_id
1 'polypeptide(L)' 'MAATKYYPEDELVEKFQSGEYGWIDYVNHHSPEWQEEYTAFCRERGLTINEESAEQFVEWKGEQLENAQDN' A
#
# COMPACT_ATOMS: atom_id res chain seq x y z
N MET A 1 9.89 21.20 4.94
CA MET A 1 8.96 20.23 4.43
C MET A 1 9.32 18.83 4.88
N ALA A 2 8.39 18.18 5.53
CA ALA A 2 8.67 16.85 6.07
C ALA A 2 8.51 15.79 4.98
N ALA A 3 9.55 14.99 4.81
CA ALA A 3 9.45 13.86 3.89
C ALA A 3 8.73 12.71 4.57
N THR A 4 7.92 11.99 3.80
CA THR A 4 7.29 10.80 4.32
C THR A 4 8.36 9.77 4.66
N LYS A 5 8.24 9.21 5.84
CA LYS A 5 9.19 8.21 6.26
C LYS A 5 8.75 6.84 5.75
N TYR A 6 9.71 6.08 5.23
CA TYR A 6 9.44 4.75 4.70
C TYR A 6 10.09 3.71 5.57
N TYR A 7 9.45 2.55 5.68
CA TYR A 7 9.91 1.48 6.54
C TYR A 7 10.03 0.19 5.74
N PRO A 8 10.92 -0.71 6.16
CA PRO A 8 10.95 -2.03 5.54
C PRO A 8 9.67 -2.78 5.84
N GLU A 9 9.39 -3.78 5.03
CA GLU A 9 8.15 -4.52 5.13
C GLU A 9 7.95 -5.13 6.52
N ASP A 10 9.02 -5.63 7.11
CA ASP A 10 8.96 -6.23 8.44
C ASP A 10 8.39 -5.26 9.46
N GLU A 11 8.88 -4.03 9.45
CA GLU A 11 8.41 -3.01 10.37
C GLU A 11 6.97 -2.63 10.11
N LEU A 12 6.62 -2.52 8.83
CA LEU A 12 5.25 -2.16 8.47
C LEU A 12 4.26 -3.22 8.94
N VAL A 13 4.62 -4.48 8.78
CA VAL A 13 3.76 -5.57 9.22
C VAL A 13 3.57 -5.50 10.73
N GLU A 14 4.63 -5.26 11.48
CA GLU A 14 4.53 -5.13 12.92
C GLU A 14 3.61 -3.98 13.31
N LYS A 15 3.79 -2.83 12.68
CA LYS A 15 2.97 -1.67 13.01
C LYS A 15 1.50 -1.91 12.66
N PHE A 16 1.27 -2.60 11.58
CA PHE A 16 -0.09 -2.93 11.16
C PHE A 16 -0.73 -3.91 12.15
N GLN A 17 0.00 -4.94 12.52
CA GLN A 17 -0.52 -5.96 13.43
C GLN A 17 -0.77 -5.41 14.83
N SER A 18 0.05 -4.46 15.25
CA SER A 18 -0.13 -3.87 16.57
C SER A 18 -1.29 -2.88 16.62
N GLY A 19 -1.84 -2.53 15.45
CA GLY A 19 -2.93 -1.56 15.39
C GLY A 19 -2.46 -0.12 15.27
N GLU A 20 -1.16 0.09 15.21
CA GLU A 20 -0.62 1.43 15.07
C GLU A 20 -0.91 2.01 13.68
N TYR A 21 -0.84 1.16 12.66
CA TYR A 21 -1.09 1.56 11.27
C TYR A 21 -2.29 0.82 10.70
N GLY A 22 -3.05 1.55 9.85
CA GLY A 22 -4.07 0.92 9.03
C GLY A 22 -3.53 0.65 7.63
N TRP A 23 -4.42 0.26 6.72
CA TRP A 23 -4.02 -0.03 5.34
C TRP A 23 -3.45 1.19 4.64
N ILE A 24 -4.05 2.37 4.87
CA ILE A 24 -3.56 3.60 4.25
C ILE A 24 -2.14 3.89 4.70
N ASP A 25 -1.89 3.79 6.00
CA ASP A 25 -0.56 4.04 6.52
C ASP A 25 0.44 3.03 5.99
N TYR A 26 0.01 1.77 5.88
CA TYR A 26 0.88 0.73 5.33
C TYR A 26 1.33 1.10 3.92
N VAL A 27 0.39 1.48 3.07
CA VAL A 27 0.70 1.85 1.69
C VAL A 27 1.57 3.10 1.62
N ASN A 28 1.22 4.11 2.41
CA ASN A 28 1.91 5.39 2.35
C ASN A 28 3.35 5.32 2.84
N HIS A 29 3.63 4.42 3.76
CA HIS A 29 4.98 4.28 4.31
C HIS A 29 5.75 3.13 3.70
N HIS A 30 5.17 2.45 2.72
CA HIS A 30 5.83 1.34 2.06
C HIS A 30 6.93 1.82 1.12
N SER A 31 6.60 2.73 0.21
CA SER A 31 7.56 3.28 -0.71
C SER A 31 6.90 4.39 -1.53
N PRO A 32 7.71 5.28 -2.12
CA PRO A 32 7.15 6.32 -2.99
C PRO A 32 6.43 5.70 -4.18
N GLU A 33 6.94 4.59 -4.71
CA GLU A 33 6.31 3.91 -5.84
C GLU A 33 4.91 3.46 -5.48
N TRP A 34 4.75 2.88 -4.30
CA TRP A 34 3.44 2.41 -3.87
C TRP A 34 2.47 3.57 -3.69
N GLN A 35 2.95 4.71 -3.21
CA GLN A 35 2.09 5.87 -3.08
C GLN A 35 1.54 6.31 -4.42
N GLU A 36 2.40 6.39 -5.43
CA GLU A 36 1.98 6.81 -6.74
C GLU A 36 1.05 5.77 -7.38
N GLU A 37 1.39 4.51 -7.25
CA GLU A 37 0.57 3.45 -7.83
C GLU A 37 -0.80 3.39 -7.18
N TYR A 38 -0.85 3.59 -5.87
CA TYR A 38 -2.12 3.59 -5.16
C TYR A 38 -3.00 4.74 -5.63
N THR A 39 -2.42 5.91 -5.78
CA THR A 39 -3.18 7.07 -6.27
C THR A 39 -3.73 6.80 -7.66
N ALA A 40 -2.91 6.24 -8.55
CA ALA A 40 -3.35 5.91 -9.90
C ALA A 40 -4.41 4.81 -9.87
N PHE A 41 -4.23 3.82 -9.01
CA PHE A 41 -5.18 2.72 -8.85
C PHE A 41 -6.56 3.25 -8.49
N CYS A 42 -6.62 4.15 -7.51
CA CYS A 42 -7.87 4.73 -7.09
C CYS A 42 -8.49 5.58 -8.19
N ARG A 43 -7.65 6.37 -8.87
CA ARG A 43 -8.14 7.25 -9.91
C ARG A 43 -8.74 6.46 -11.07
N GLU A 44 -8.06 5.40 -11.48
CA GLU A 44 -8.53 4.61 -12.62
C GLU A 44 -9.82 3.87 -12.31
N ARG A 45 -9.98 3.48 -11.05
CA ARG A 45 -11.16 2.70 -10.66
C ARG A 45 -12.26 3.57 -10.05
N GLY A 46 -12.02 4.87 -9.93
CA GLY A 46 -13.01 5.76 -9.33
C GLY A 46 -13.21 5.51 -7.85
N LEU A 47 -12.15 5.11 -7.16
CA LEU A 47 -12.22 4.84 -5.74
C LEU A 47 -11.76 6.03 -4.92
N THR A 48 -12.33 6.16 -3.72
CA THR A 48 -11.88 7.16 -2.77
C THR A 48 -10.67 6.61 -2.02
N ILE A 49 -9.73 7.50 -1.68
CA ILE A 49 -8.57 7.08 -0.88
C ILE A 49 -9.03 6.88 0.55
N ASN A 50 -9.11 5.62 0.97
CA ASN A 50 -9.51 5.25 2.32
C ASN A 50 -8.98 3.86 2.62
N GLU A 51 -9.34 3.34 3.80
CA GLU A 51 -8.85 2.04 4.24
C GLU A 51 -9.27 0.93 3.30
N GLU A 52 -10.49 1.01 2.80
CA GLU A 52 -11.03 -0.03 1.93
C GLU A 52 -10.28 -0.10 0.61
N SER A 53 -10.07 1.05 -0.01
CA SER A 53 -9.34 1.07 -1.28
C SER A 53 -7.88 0.69 -1.10
N ALA A 54 -7.29 1.06 0.04
CA ALA A 54 -5.92 0.68 0.34
C ALA A 54 -5.79 -0.84 0.48
N GLU A 55 -6.76 -1.47 1.12
CA GLU A 55 -6.78 -2.91 1.24
C GLU A 55 -6.87 -3.56 -0.13
N GLN A 56 -7.74 -3.05 -0.99
CA GLN A 56 -7.86 -3.57 -2.35
C GLN A 56 -6.57 -3.42 -3.12
N PHE A 57 -5.90 -2.29 -2.94
CA PHE A 57 -4.64 -2.05 -3.64
C PHE A 57 -3.57 -3.06 -3.19
N VAL A 58 -3.48 -3.31 -1.90
CA VAL A 58 -2.48 -4.25 -1.39
C VAL A 58 -2.76 -5.65 -1.94
N GLU A 59 -4.01 -6.06 -1.97
CA GLU A 59 -4.38 -7.35 -2.52
C GLU A 59 -4.04 -7.42 -4.01
N TRP A 60 -4.32 -6.36 -4.73
CA TRP A 60 -4.01 -6.30 -6.16
C TRP A 60 -2.51 -6.42 -6.41
N LYS A 61 -1.71 -5.73 -5.58
CA LYS A 61 -0.25 -5.82 -5.71
C LYS A 61 0.24 -7.24 -5.45
N GLY A 62 -0.35 -7.90 -4.47
CA GLY A 62 0.01 -9.28 -4.19
C GLY A 62 -0.26 -10.19 -5.36
N GLU A 63 -1.40 -10.00 -6.02
CA GLU A 63 -1.74 -10.79 -7.18
C GLU A 63 -0.79 -10.52 -8.34
N GLN A 64 -0.43 -9.26 -8.54
CA GLN A 64 0.50 -8.92 -9.61
C GLN A 64 1.87 -9.58 -9.41
N LEU A 65 2.33 -9.59 -8.17
CA LEU A 65 3.61 -10.22 -7.86
C LEU A 65 3.56 -11.73 -8.09
N GLU A 66 2.44 -12.36 -7.71
CA GLU A 66 2.29 -13.79 -7.94
C GLU A 66 2.27 -14.10 -9.43
N ASN A 67 1.54 -13.31 -10.19
CA ASN A 67 1.47 -13.53 -11.65
C ASN A 67 2.83 -13.35 -12.29
N ALA A 68 3.61 -12.40 -11.79
CA ALA A 68 4.94 -12.16 -12.37
C ALA A 68 5.87 -13.33 -12.11
N GLN A 69 5.67 -14.03 -11.00
CA GLN A 69 6.52 -15.17 -10.68
C GLN A 69 6.15 -16.44 -11.42
N ASP A 70 4.98 -16.44 -12.00
CA ASP A 70 4.42 -17.63 -12.61
C ASP A 70 4.95 -17.89 -14.02
N ASN A 71 5.94 -17.18 -14.44
CA ASN A 71 6.50 -17.38 -15.77
C ASN A 71 7.61 -18.40 -15.77
#